data_fd6568b6c3f1236950dea1154564a678
#
_entry.id   fd6568b6c3f1236950dea1154564a678
#
_cell.length_a   1.000
_cell.length_b   1.000
_cell.length_c   1.000
_cell.angle_alpha   90.00
_cell.angle_beta   90.00
_cell.angle_gamma   90.00
#
_symmetry.space_group_name_H-M   'P 1'
#
loop_
_entity.id
_entity.type
_entity.pdbx_description
1 polymer ?
#
loop_
_entity_poly.entity_id
_entity_poly.type
_entity_poly.pdbx_seq_one_letter_code
_entity_poly.pdbx_strand_id
1 'polypeptide(L)'
;MDKHALDPACLLGDRLQTLSRAELTALAEALCRILAERGTYHGGIRPDNISRAADGTVGLGASARTDTKDWTTEELEFMAPEVFWSGTLDASADVYSLGLLLYAGVSGGRLPFYPDDRAPLPEDQTDALRRRMNGEALPPARKAGRGLQEIIARATQCKPDDRYATPAELCAALEQYD
;
A
#
# COMPACT_ATOMS: atom_id res chain seq x y z
N MET A 1 3.97 -23.10 16.47
CA MET A 1 3.96 -22.76 15.04
C MET A 1 3.29 -21.42 14.91
N ASP A 2 4.05 -20.43 14.52
CA ASP A 2 3.59 -19.05 14.40
C ASP A 2 2.57 -19.00 13.25
N LYS A 3 1.29 -18.76 13.55
CA LYS A 3 0.19 -18.73 12.57
C LYS A 3 0.29 -17.56 11.59
N HIS A 4 1.31 -16.75 11.70
CA HIS A 4 1.53 -15.54 10.89
C HIS A 4 2.80 -15.58 10.01
N ALA A 5 3.54 -16.68 10.00
CA ALA A 5 4.69 -16.82 9.12
C ALA A 5 4.19 -17.08 7.69
N LEU A 6 4.40 -16.11 6.81
CA LEU A 6 4.10 -16.24 5.38
C LEU A 6 5.11 -17.19 4.73
N ASP A 7 4.65 -17.96 3.74
CA ASP A 7 5.56 -18.75 2.89
C ASP A 7 6.44 -17.80 2.06
N PRO A 8 7.77 -17.83 2.24
CA PRO A 8 8.68 -16.95 1.49
C PRO A 8 8.56 -17.12 -0.04
N ALA A 9 8.21 -18.32 -0.51
CA ALA A 9 8.04 -18.59 -1.95
C ALA A 9 6.79 -17.90 -2.54
N CYS A 10 5.86 -17.50 -1.69
CA CYS A 10 4.60 -16.84 -2.06
C CYS A 10 4.61 -15.33 -1.80
N LEU A 11 5.68 -14.76 -1.23
CA LEU A 11 5.75 -13.32 -0.99
C LEU A 11 5.57 -12.53 -2.28
N LEU A 12 4.81 -11.44 -2.17
CA LEU A 12 4.51 -10.57 -3.30
C LEU A 12 5.79 -9.87 -3.80
N GLY A 13 6.54 -9.20 -2.93
CA GLY A 13 7.82 -8.57 -3.24
C GLY A 13 7.85 -7.94 -4.64
N ASP A 14 8.88 -8.23 -5.42
CA ASP A 14 9.04 -7.74 -6.79
C ASP A 14 7.97 -8.26 -7.78
N ARG A 15 7.19 -9.27 -7.40
CA ARG A 15 6.10 -9.80 -8.24
C ARG A 15 4.94 -8.82 -8.39
N LEU A 16 4.83 -7.82 -7.51
CA LEU A 16 3.79 -6.79 -7.59
C LEU A 16 3.75 -6.15 -8.98
N GLN A 17 4.91 -5.82 -9.54
CA GLN A 17 5.03 -5.19 -10.86
C GLN A 17 4.62 -6.07 -12.03
N THR A 18 4.47 -7.39 -11.82
CA THR A 18 4.10 -8.35 -12.86
C THR A 18 2.60 -8.63 -12.91
N LEU A 19 1.85 -8.16 -11.92
CA LEU A 19 0.40 -8.34 -11.86
C LEU A 19 -0.28 -7.52 -12.97
N SER A 20 -1.26 -8.15 -13.62
CA SER A 20 -2.23 -7.43 -14.44
C SER A 20 -3.07 -6.49 -13.56
N ARG A 21 -3.75 -5.53 -14.19
CA ARG A 21 -4.63 -4.61 -13.45
C ARG A 21 -5.72 -5.38 -12.69
N ALA A 22 -6.38 -6.35 -13.33
CA ALA A 22 -7.41 -7.17 -12.70
C ALA A 22 -6.87 -7.96 -11.50
N GLU A 23 -5.68 -8.55 -11.62
CA GLU A 23 -5.05 -9.25 -10.49
C GLU A 23 -4.67 -8.31 -9.34
N LEU A 24 -4.23 -7.10 -9.66
CA LEU A 24 -3.90 -6.08 -8.66
C LEU A 24 -5.15 -5.59 -7.93
N THR A 25 -6.26 -5.35 -8.66
CA THR A 25 -7.54 -4.97 -8.05
C THR A 25 -8.06 -6.10 -7.15
N ALA A 26 -8.08 -7.34 -7.64
CA ALA A 26 -8.48 -8.50 -6.85
C ALA A 26 -7.61 -8.71 -5.59
N LEU A 27 -6.31 -8.45 -5.68
CA LEU A 27 -5.40 -8.47 -4.54
C LEU A 27 -5.78 -7.41 -3.50
N ALA A 28 -6.02 -6.18 -3.94
CA ALA A 28 -6.40 -5.08 -3.05
C ALA A 28 -7.75 -5.34 -2.37
N GLU A 29 -8.73 -5.85 -3.09
CA GLU A 29 -10.02 -6.26 -2.52
C GLU A 29 -9.87 -7.37 -1.48
N ALA A 30 -9.05 -8.39 -1.76
CA ALA A 30 -8.77 -9.47 -0.80
C ALA A 30 -8.14 -8.92 0.48
N LEU A 31 -7.18 -7.99 0.37
CA LEU A 31 -6.57 -7.32 1.52
C LEU A 31 -7.59 -6.48 2.30
N CYS A 32 -8.45 -5.74 1.61
CA CYS A 32 -9.53 -4.98 2.24
C CYS A 32 -10.47 -5.88 3.05
N ARG A 33 -10.84 -7.05 2.53
CA ARG A 33 -11.68 -8.03 3.25
C ARG A 33 -10.97 -8.58 4.49
N ILE A 34 -9.68 -8.95 4.36
CA ILE A 34 -8.86 -9.41 5.51
C ILE A 34 -8.82 -8.34 6.61
N LEU A 35 -8.61 -7.08 6.23
CA LEU A 35 -8.58 -5.96 7.19
C LEU A 35 -9.94 -5.70 7.83
N ALA A 36 -11.02 -5.74 7.05
CA ALA A 36 -12.38 -5.58 7.58
C ALA A 36 -12.76 -6.69 8.59
N GLU A 37 -12.39 -7.94 8.31
CA GLU A 37 -12.62 -9.07 9.23
C GLU A 37 -11.82 -8.95 10.53
N ARG A 38 -10.65 -8.33 10.50
CA ARG A 38 -9.84 -8.10 11.72
C ARG A 38 -10.48 -7.10 12.67
N GLY A 39 -11.27 -6.15 12.16
CA GLY A 39 -11.94 -5.12 12.95
C GLY A 39 -11.00 -4.10 13.61
N THR A 40 -9.73 -4.08 13.22
CA THR A 40 -8.70 -3.15 13.71
C THR A 40 -7.69 -2.87 12.58
N TYR A 41 -6.88 -1.84 12.76
CA TYR A 41 -5.80 -1.53 11.82
C TYR A 41 -4.71 -2.59 11.83
N HIS A 42 -3.93 -2.64 10.75
CA HIS A 42 -2.78 -3.54 10.58
C HIS A 42 -1.44 -2.79 10.62
N GLY A 43 -1.33 -1.67 9.90
CA GLY A 43 -0.15 -0.81 9.85
C GLY A 43 1.05 -1.36 9.08
N GLY A 44 0.97 -2.58 8.55
CA GLY A 44 2.09 -3.26 7.87
C GLY A 44 1.76 -3.70 6.44
N ILE A 45 0.99 -2.90 5.71
CA ILE A 45 0.62 -3.20 4.32
C ILE A 45 1.76 -2.80 3.40
N ARG A 46 2.52 -3.79 2.93
CA ARG A 46 3.64 -3.62 2.00
C ARG A 46 3.93 -4.94 1.27
N PRO A 47 4.58 -4.92 0.09
CA PRO A 47 4.75 -6.12 -0.74
C PRO A 47 5.49 -7.29 -0.07
N ASP A 48 6.49 -6.98 0.77
CA ASP A 48 7.27 -7.99 1.51
C ASP A 48 6.51 -8.60 2.71
N ASN A 49 5.36 -8.04 3.08
CA ASN A 49 4.48 -8.53 4.14
C ASN A 49 3.15 -9.10 3.62
N ILE A 50 3.06 -9.31 2.32
CA ILE A 50 1.90 -9.88 1.64
C ILE A 50 2.35 -11.13 0.89
N SER A 51 1.58 -12.22 1.00
CA SER A 51 1.76 -13.41 0.17
C SER A 51 0.59 -13.58 -0.79
N ARG A 52 0.87 -14.13 -1.98
CA ARG A 52 -0.13 -14.55 -2.95
C ARG A 52 0.25 -15.91 -3.50
N ALA A 53 -0.51 -16.93 -3.15
CA ALA A 53 -0.33 -18.29 -3.63
C ALA A 53 -0.77 -18.42 -5.12
N ALA A 54 -0.39 -19.53 -5.74
CA ALA A 54 -0.72 -19.80 -7.13
C ALA A 54 -2.24 -19.93 -7.40
N ASP A 55 -3.00 -20.36 -6.41
CA ASP A 55 -4.46 -20.44 -6.45
C ASP A 55 -5.17 -19.09 -6.20
N GLY A 56 -4.39 -18.01 -5.99
CA GLY A 56 -4.89 -16.68 -5.71
C GLY A 56 -5.13 -16.36 -4.25
N THR A 57 -4.92 -17.32 -3.33
CA THR A 57 -5.06 -17.07 -1.89
C THR A 57 -4.08 -16.00 -1.44
N VAL A 58 -4.61 -14.99 -0.73
CA VAL A 58 -3.85 -13.84 -0.21
C VAL A 58 -3.65 -14.03 1.29
N GLY A 59 -2.40 -13.85 1.74
CA GLY A 59 -2.04 -13.80 3.15
C GLY A 59 -1.43 -12.45 3.51
N LEU A 60 -1.65 -12.01 4.75
CA LEU A 60 -1.08 -10.80 5.31
C LEU A 60 -0.30 -11.17 6.57
N GLY A 61 0.96 -10.76 6.64
CA GLY A 61 1.88 -11.10 7.70
C GLY A 61 1.63 -10.36 9.02
N ALA A 62 2.68 -10.09 9.76
CA ALA A 62 2.58 -9.43 11.07
C ALA A 62 2.16 -7.96 10.93
N SER A 63 1.34 -7.49 11.87
CA SER A 63 1.00 -6.06 12.00
C SER A 63 2.25 -5.22 12.32
N ALA A 64 2.20 -3.93 12.01
CA ALA A 64 3.27 -3.01 12.37
C ALA A 64 3.48 -2.99 13.89
N ARG A 65 4.72 -2.80 14.29
CA ARG A 65 5.10 -2.60 15.67
C ARG A 65 4.89 -1.14 16.03
N THR A 66 4.11 -0.89 17.07
CA THR A 66 3.80 0.47 17.53
C THR A 66 4.87 1.05 18.47
N ASP A 67 5.80 0.22 18.94
CA ASP A 67 6.76 0.53 19.99
C ASP A 67 8.18 0.82 19.47
N THR A 68 8.38 0.86 18.15
CA THR A 68 9.73 1.02 17.59
C THR A 68 9.94 2.39 16.98
N LYS A 69 11.14 2.92 17.20
CA LYS A 69 11.64 4.11 16.50
C LYS A 69 12.52 3.75 15.30
N ASP A 70 12.80 2.46 15.12
CA ASP A 70 13.72 1.95 14.11
C ASP A 70 12.90 1.32 12.97
N TRP A 71 12.30 2.17 12.12
CA TRP A 71 11.60 1.75 10.92
C TRP A 71 12.59 1.32 9.84
N THR A 72 12.32 0.19 9.16
CA THR A 72 13.06 -0.18 7.97
C THR A 72 12.68 0.72 6.79
N THR A 73 13.51 0.73 5.75
CA THR A 73 13.22 1.49 4.52
C THR A 73 11.89 1.04 3.91
N GLU A 74 11.62 -0.25 3.86
CA GLU A 74 10.41 -0.85 3.32
C GLU A 74 9.16 -0.46 4.11
N GLU A 75 9.29 -0.34 5.44
CA GLU A 75 8.20 0.15 6.30
C GLU A 75 7.89 1.62 6.03
N LEU A 76 8.92 2.46 5.91
CA LEU A 76 8.78 3.88 5.61
C LEU A 76 8.20 4.14 4.22
N GLU A 77 8.53 3.30 3.23
CA GLU A 77 8.08 3.45 1.85
C GLU A 77 6.55 3.35 1.69
N PHE A 78 5.88 2.56 2.52
CA PHE A 78 4.43 2.37 2.47
C PHE A 78 3.68 3.06 3.62
N MET A 79 4.39 3.76 4.50
CA MET A 79 3.85 4.42 5.68
C MET A 79 3.03 5.66 5.34
N ALA A 80 1.93 5.85 6.06
CA ALA A 80 1.12 7.05 5.97
C ALA A 80 1.76 8.24 6.73
N PRO A 81 1.54 9.50 6.28
CA PRO A 81 2.16 10.68 6.89
C PRO A 81 1.88 10.83 8.38
N GLU A 82 0.66 10.60 8.84
CA GLU A 82 0.28 10.71 10.25
C GLU A 82 0.99 9.67 11.13
N VAL A 83 1.26 8.49 10.61
CA VAL A 83 2.03 7.46 11.32
C VAL A 83 3.47 7.92 11.50
N PHE A 84 4.06 8.50 10.46
CA PHE A 84 5.43 9.03 10.51
C PHE A 84 5.56 10.18 11.52
N TRP A 85 4.63 11.15 11.50
CA TRP A 85 4.74 12.37 12.32
C TRP A 85 4.25 12.19 13.76
N SER A 86 3.19 11.42 13.97
CA SER A 86 2.53 11.32 15.28
C SER A 86 2.44 9.91 15.85
N GLY A 87 2.82 8.88 15.07
CA GLY A 87 2.65 7.48 15.45
C GLY A 87 1.18 7.03 15.46
N THR A 88 0.26 7.84 14.91
CA THR A 88 -1.17 7.50 14.90
C THR A 88 -1.44 6.42 13.87
N LEU A 89 -1.82 5.25 14.35
CA LEU A 89 -2.21 4.09 13.54
C LEU A 89 -3.72 3.87 13.65
N ASP A 90 -4.41 3.98 12.52
CA ASP A 90 -5.83 3.68 12.40
C ASP A 90 -6.15 3.03 11.03
N ALA A 91 -7.42 2.78 10.77
CA ALA A 91 -7.86 2.15 9.53
C ALA A 91 -7.55 3.00 8.28
N SER A 92 -7.50 4.33 8.41
CA SER A 92 -7.18 5.23 7.30
C SER A 92 -5.69 5.19 6.91
N ALA A 93 -4.81 4.81 7.84
CA ALA A 93 -3.40 4.57 7.56
C ALA A 93 -3.22 3.32 6.68
N ASP A 94 -3.99 2.26 6.93
CA ASP A 94 -4.01 1.07 6.06
C ASP A 94 -4.55 1.39 4.66
N VAL A 95 -5.57 2.26 4.56
CA VAL A 95 -6.08 2.76 3.28
C VAL A 95 -5.00 3.48 2.49
N TYR A 96 -4.18 4.31 3.13
CA TYR A 96 -3.06 4.98 2.48
C TYR A 96 -2.03 3.98 1.93
N SER A 97 -1.65 3.00 2.74
CA SER A 97 -0.70 1.96 2.35
C SER A 97 -1.24 1.09 1.20
N LEU A 98 -2.55 0.74 1.20
CA LEU A 98 -3.22 0.07 0.08
C LEU A 98 -3.22 0.94 -1.19
N GLY A 99 -3.44 2.25 -1.06
CA GLY A 99 -3.34 3.20 -2.16
C GLY A 99 -1.94 3.23 -2.79
N LEU A 100 -0.89 3.20 -1.97
CA LEU A 100 0.50 3.11 -2.45
C LEU A 100 0.81 1.75 -3.09
N LEU A 101 0.25 0.66 -2.57
CA LEU A 101 0.37 -0.67 -3.17
C LEU A 101 -0.24 -0.70 -4.58
N LEU A 102 -1.44 -0.15 -4.74
CA LEU A 102 -2.09 0.01 -6.05
C LEU A 102 -1.26 0.90 -6.98
N TYR A 103 -0.79 2.05 -6.48
CA TYR A 103 0.07 2.96 -7.24
C TYR A 103 1.33 2.24 -7.77
N ALA A 104 2.06 1.56 -6.89
CA ALA A 104 3.26 0.82 -7.26
C ALA A 104 2.96 -0.29 -8.28
N GLY A 105 1.89 -1.05 -8.09
CA GLY A 105 1.49 -2.11 -9.00
C GLY A 105 1.25 -1.61 -10.43
N VAL A 106 0.52 -0.51 -10.60
CA VAL A 106 0.28 0.07 -11.94
C VAL A 106 1.44 0.91 -12.47
N SER A 107 2.44 1.22 -11.65
CA SER A 107 3.62 2.01 -12.00
C SER A 107 4.88 1.16 -12.21
N GLY A 108 4.74 -0.16 -12.38
CA GLY A 108 5.85 -1.08 -12.60
C GLY A 108 6.77 -1.24 -11.37
N GLY A 109 6.17 -1.29 -10.18
CA GLY A 109 6.86 -1.43 -8.90
C GLY A 109 7.37 -0.11 -8.32
N ARG A 110 7.13 1.03 -8.98
CA ARG A 110 7.67 2.33 -8.57
C ARG A 110 6.71 3.09 -7.67
N LEU A 111 7.24 3.63 -6.60
CA LEU A 111 6.51 4.53 -5.71
C LEU A 111 6.45 5.97 -6.28
N PRO A 112 5.53 6.81 -5.77
CA PRO A 112 5.45 8.21 -6.17
C PRO A 112 6.79 8.92 -5.99
N PHE A 113 7.14 9.78 -6.97
CA PHE A 113 8.38 10.58 -7.03
C PHE A 113 9.68 9.80 -7.33
N TYR A 114 9.60 8.49 -7.54
CA TYR A 114 10.75 7.73 -8.04
C TYR A 114 11.03 8.08 -9.51
N PRO A 115 12.31 8.04 -9.95
CA PRO A 115 12.68 8.29 -11.34
C PRO A 115 12.02 7.25 -12.27
N ASP A 116 11.59 7.70 -13.46
CA ASP A 116 10.96 6.83 -14.46
C ASP A 116 11.97 6.06 -15.33
N ASP A 117 13.19 6.56 -15.44
CA ASP A 117 14.21 6.16 -16.41
C ASP A 117 15.32 5.26 -15.86
N ARG A 118 15.40 5.10 -14.55
CA ARG A 118 16.40 4.27 -13.86
C ARG A 118 15.85 3.69 -12.55
N ALA A 119 16.56 2.75 -11.97
CA ALA A 119 16.28 2.30 -10.60
C ALA A 119 16.50 3.44 -9.60
N PRO A 120 15.65 3.55 -8.56
CA PRO A 120 15.81 4.56 -7.53
C PRO A 120 17.10 4.32 -6.73
N LEU A 121 17.82 5.40 -6.44
CA LEU A 121 18.95 5.41 -5.52
C LEU A 121 18.47 5.76 -4.09
N PRO A 122 19.29 5.54 -3.05
CA PRO A 122 18.91 5.88 -1.67
C PRO A 122 18.49 7.35 -1.48
N GLU A 123 19.11 8.29 -2.22
CA GLU A 123 18.72 9.70 -2.21
C GLU A 123 17.35 9.94 -2.83
N ASP A 124 16.98 9.20 -3.89
CA ASP A 124 15.65 9.29 -4.49
C ASP A 124 14.58 8.77 -3.52
N GLN A 125 14.87 7.68 -2.82
CA GLN A 125 13.98 7.11 -1.79
C GLN A 125 13.75 8.11 -0.66
N THR A 126 14.83 8.73 -0.18
CA THR A 126 14.78 9.75 0.88
C THR A 126 13.98 10.98 0.43
N ASP A 127 14.21 11.48 -0.79
CA ASP A 127 13.47 12.63 -1.34
C ASP A 127 11.99 12.31 -1.53
N ALA A 128 11.67 11.16 -2.11
CA ALA A 128 10.30 10.70 -2.31
C ALA A 128 9.55 10.55 -0.97
N LEU A 129 10.19 9.99 0.05
CA LEU A 129 9.63 9.90 1.39
C LEU A 129 9.37 11.30 1.96
N ARG A 130 10.35 12.18 1.93
CA ARG A 130 10.24 13.57 2.41
C ARG A 130 9.07 14.30 1.75
N ARG A 131 8.92 14.20 0.43
CA ARG A 131 7.85 14.84 -0.35
C ARG A 131 6.47 14.33 0.07
N ARG A 132 6.32 13.00 0.22
CA ARG A 132 5.08 12.38 0.68
C ARG A 132 4.72 12.80 2.11
N MET A 133 5.69 12.77 3.03
CA MET A 133 5.48 13.14 4.44
C MET A 133 5.14 14.63 4.60
N ASN A 134 5.58 15.48 3.66
CA ASN A 134 5.21 16.90 3.63
C ASN A 134 3.88 17.17 2.90
N GLY A 135 3.18 16.12 2.44
CA GLY A 135 1.87 16.26 1.81
C GLY A 135 1.91 16.82 0.38
N GLU A 136 3.04 16.67 -0.32
CA GLU A 136 3.09 17.01 -1.74
C GLU A 136 2.14 16.12 -2.54
N ALA A 137 1.37 16.72 -3.45
CA ALA A 137 0.43 15.99 -4.28
C ALA A 137 1.15 14.91 -5.11
N LEU A 138 0.69 13.66 -5.01
CA LEU A 138 1.32 12.55 -5.70
C LEU A 138 1.17 12.70 -7.22
N PRO A 139 2.21 12.37 -8.00
CA PRO A 139 2.10 12.32 -9.44
C PRO A 139 1.06 11.26 -9.86
N PRO A 140 0.36 11.46 -11.00
CA PRO A 140 -0.64 10.49 -11.46
C PRO A 140 -0.03 9.10 -11.73
N ALA A 141 -0.72 8.04 -11.32
CA ALA A 141 -0.40 6.65 -11.66
C ALA A 141 -0.78 6.37 -13.12
N ARG A 142 0.10 6.71 -14.07
CA ARG A 142 -0.18 6.83 -15.51
C ARG A 142 -0.81 5.59 -16.17
N LYS A 143 -0.54 4.38 -15.65
CA LYS A 143 -1.06 3.11 -16.19
C LYS A 143 -2.36 2.65 -15.53
N ALA A 144 -2.87 3.41 -14.56
CA ALA A 144 -4.06 3.02 -13.80
C ALA A 144 -5.36 3.05 -14.64
N GLY A 145 -5.44 3.95 -15.60
CA GLY A 145 -6.72 4.37 -16.18
C GLY A 145 -7.45 5.33 -15.22
N ARG A 146 -8.46 6.04 -15.74
CA ARG A 146 -9.05 7.18 -15.02
C ARG A 146 -9.67 6.78 -13.68
N GLY A 147 -10.53 5.76 -13.67
CA GLY A 147 -11.26 5.38 -12.44
C GLY A 147 -10.32 4.89 -11.33
N LEU A 148 -9.40 3.95 -11.64
CA LEU A 148 -8.43 3.48 -10.66
C LEU A 148 -7.48 4.59 -10.19
N GLN A 149 -7.14 5.54 -11.08
CA GLN A 149 -6.34 6.70 -10.71
C GLN A 149 -7.07 7.60 -9.70
N GLU A 150 -8.38 7.82 -9.86
CA GLU A 150 -9.20 8.58 -8.90
C GLU A 150 -9.25 7.87 -7.53
N ILE A 151 -9.38 6.54 -7.53
CA ILE A 151 -9.36 5.73 -6.30
C ILE A 151 -8.01 5.85 -5.60
N ILE A 152 -6.90 5.64 -6.32
CA ILE A 152 -5.55 5.78 -5.79
C ILE A 152 -5.33 7.20 -5.23
N ALA A 153 -5.70 8.22 -5.97
CA ALA A 153 -5.52 9.62 -5.58
C ALA A 153 -6.29 9.94 -4.29
N ARG A 154 -7.51 9.41 -4.12
CA ARG A 154 -8.27 9.57 -2.89
C ARG A 154 -7.67 8.77 -1.73
N ALA A 155 -7.32 7.51 -1.95
CA ALA A 155 -6.73 6.66 -0.90
C ALA A 155 -5.41 7.23 -0.35
N THR A 156 -4.65 7.94 -1.19
CA THR A 156 -3.33 8.49 -0.83
C THR A 156 -3.33 9.99 -0.50
N GLN A 157 -4.48 10.56 -0.15
CA GLN A 157 -4.53 11.94 0.36
C GLN A 157 -3.69 12.08 1.63
N CYS A 158 -3.03 13.22 1.79
CA CYS A 158 -2.17 13.46 2.96
C CYS A 158 -2.99 13.44 4.25
N LYS A 159 -4.16 14.11 4.26
CA LYS A 159 -5.04 14.14 5.43
C LYS A 159 -5.89 12.88 5.49
N PRO A 160 -5.94 12.17 6.63
CA PRO A 160 -6.78 10.99 6.83
C PRO A 160 -8.26 11.21 6.47
N ASP A 161 -8.82 12.35 6.86
CA ASP A 161 -10.24 12.68 6.63
C ASP A 161 -10.61 12.85 5.14
N ASP A 162 -9.64 13.09 4.27
CA ASP A 162 -9.85 13.24 2.82
C ASP A 162 -9.78 11.87 2.08
N ARG A 163 -9.46 10.78 2.80
CA ARG A 163 -9.36 9.41 2.26
C ARG A 163 -10.70 8.67 2.32
N TYR A 164 -10.66 7.39 2.01
CA TYR A 164 -11.66 6.45 2.48
C TYR A 164 -11.44 6.21 3.97
N ALA A 165 -12.51 6.23 4.76
CA ALA A 165 -12.38 6.10 6.22
C ALA A 165 -11.92 4.69 6.64
N THR A 166 -12.27 3.68 5.85
CA THR A 166 -11.97 2.27 6.13
C THR A 166 -11.54 1.52 4.87
N PRO A 167 -10.81 0.38 5.02
CA PRO A 167 -10.56 -0.54 3.93
C PRO A 167 -11.85 -1.06 3.25
N ALA A 168 -12.96 -1.18 4.00
CA ALA A 168 -14.24 -1.60 3.43
C ALA A 168 -14.81 -0.57 2.44
N GLU A 169 -14.67 0.73 2.72
CA GLU A 169 -15.07 1.79 1.79
C GLU A 169 -14.19 1.79 0.53
N LEU A 170 -12.88 1.55 0.69
CA LEU A 170 -11.98 1.40 -0.45
C LEU A 170 -12.37 0.17 -1.30
N CYS A 171 -12.70 -0.97 -0.66
CA CYS A 171 -13.17 -2.17 -1.36
C CYS A 171 -14.41 -1.88 -2.21
N ALA A 172 -15.41 -1.21 -1.63
CA ALA A 172 -16.63 -0.84 -2.34
C ALA A 172 -16.36 0.07 -3.55
N ALA A 173 -15.37 0.96 -3.45
CA ALA A 173 -14.96 1.80 -4.58
C ALA A 173 -14.25 1.00 -5.68
N LEU A 174 -13.43 0.01 -5.32
CA LEU A 174 -12.76 -0.89 -6.27
C LEU A 174 -13.79 -1.77 -7.00
N GLU A 175 -14.75 -2.36 -6.28
CA GLU A 175 -15.83 -3.19 -6.85
C GLU A 175 -16.74 -2.42 -7.83
N GLN A 176 -16.90 -1.11 -7.64
CA GLN A 176 -17.68 -0.25 -8.54
C GLN A 176 -16.88 0.23 -9.77
N TYR A 177 -15.58 0.08 -9.74
CA TYR A 177 -14.68 0.53 -10.80
C TYR A 177 -14.65 -0.47 -11.98
N ASP A 178 -14.77 -1.76 -11.75
CA ASP A 178 -14.85 -2.81 -12.76
C ASP A 178 -16.19 -2.71 -13.54
#